data_494a6709c754d59485a6feb11f8ca5f3
#
_entry.id   494a6709c754d59485a6feb11f8ca5f3
#
_cell.length_a   1.000
_cell.length_b   1.000
_cell.length_c   1.000
_cell.angle_alpha   90.00
_cell.angle_beta   90.00
_cell.angle_gamma   90.00
#
_symmetry.space_group_name_H-M   'P 1'
#
loop_
_entity.id
_entity.type
_entity.pdbx_description
1 polymer ?
#
loop_
_entity_poly.entity_id
_entity_poly.type
_entity_poly.pdbx_seq_one_letter_code
_entity_poly.pdbx_strand_id
1 'polypeptide(L)'
;MSACYDLKRKIFNAKQENLPITEYFGVLNSLWIELDQYQNLKMECSQDTVILNVVIERDRIFDFLAGLNVEFGPIRVQILGKEKLLTLTEVFYTVPSEETRRHAMLSEHPPDVSALAVSKGPQPSSSIFYCEHCNKSWHNKQNCFKLHGKEQVLSRG
;
A
#
# COMPACT_ATOMS: atom_id res chain seq x y z
N MET A 1 32.30 27.63 0.66
CA MET A 1 31.00 28.30 0.98
C MET A 1 30.04 28.25 -0.19
N SER A 2 30.43 28.53 -1.43
CA SER A 2 29.55 28.52 -2.61
C SER A 2 28.87 27.17 -2.85
N ALA A 3 29.64 26.06 -2.80
CA ALA A 3 29.11 24.72 -3.04
C ALA A 3 27.96 24.31 -2.07
N CYS A 4 28.12 24.59 -0.77
CA CYS A 4 27.04 24.34 0.20
C CYS A 4 25.78 25.16 -0.09
N TYR A 5 25.93 26.40 -0.51
CA TYR A 5 24.81 27.25 -0.90
C TYR A 5 24.10 26.71 -2.13
N ASP A 6 24.86 26.32 -3.15
CA ASP A 6 24.29 25.76 -4.39
C ASP A 6 23.56 24.43 -4.15
N LEU A 7 24.09 23.58 -3.27
CA LEU A 7 23.44 22.32 -2.87
C LEU A 7 22.13 22.59 -2.11
N LYS A 8 22.16 23.50 -1.12
CA LYS A 8 20.92 23.88 -0.39
C LYS A 8 19.88 24.45 -1.33
N ARG A 9 20.28 25.27 -2.31
CA ARG A 9 19.38 25.80 -3.33
C ARG A 9 18.80 24.68 -4.20
N LYS A 10 19.59 23.68 -4.60
CA LYS A 10 19.12 22.52 -5.37
C LYS A 10 18.12 21.71 -4.56
N ILE A 11 18.39 21.43 -3.29
CA ILE A 11 17.49 20.70 -2.38
C ILE A 11 16.16 21.46 -2.26
N PHE A 12 16.20 22.75 -1.96
CA PHE A 12 15.01 23.58 -1.81
C PHE A 12 14.12 23.63 -3.06
N ASN A 13 14.74 23.62 -4.25
CA ASN A 13 14.04 23.66 -5.53
C ASN A 13 13.69 22.27 -6.06
N ALA A 14 14.14 21.18 -5.43
CA ALA A 14 13.82 19.84 -5.85
C ALA A 14 12.32 19.57 -5.68
N LYS A 15 11.66 19.18 -6.77
CA LYS A 15 10.23 18.82 -6.80
C LYS A 15 10.06 17.46 -7.40
N GLN A 16 9.04 16.75 -6.96
CA GLN A 16 8.71 15.42 -7.47
C GLN A 16 8.32 15.49 -8.95
N GLU A 17 7.46 16.44 -9.31
CA GLU A 17 6.92 16.58 -10.69
C GLU A 17 6.38 15.25 -11.24
N ASN A 18 6.99 14.73 -12.32
CA ASN A 18 6.60 13.48 -12.97
C ASN A 18 7.43 12.26 -12.49
N LEU A 19 8.31 12.44 -11.51
CA LEU A 19 9.14 11.35 -11.01
C LEU A 19 8.34 10.45 -10.06
N PRO A 20 8.57 9.12 -10.09
CA PRO A 20 8.16 8.24 -9.02
C PRO A 20 8.74 8.71 -7.68
N ILE A 21 8.02 8.48 -6.58
CA ILE A 21 8.47 8.90 -5.23
C ILE A 21 9.86 8.37 -4.91
N THR A 22 10.15 7.13 -5.31
CA THR A 22 11.45 6.49 -5.07
C THR A 22 12.61 7.19 -5.80
N GLU A 23 12.38 7.63 -7.04
CA GLU A 23 13.38 8.38 -7.81
C GLU A 23 13.57 9.78 -7.26
N TYR A 24 12.48 10.48 -6.94
CA TYR A 24 12.52 11.80 -6.30
C TYR A 24 13.29 11.74 -4.98
N PHE A 25 13.01 10.74 -4.12
CA PHE A 25 13.75 10.53 -2.89
C PHE A 25 15.24 10.25 -3.16
N GLY A 26 15.57 9.46 -4.18
CA GLY A 26 16.94 9.18 -4.59
C GLY A 26 17.71 10.44 -4.97
N VAL A 27 17.07 11.36 -5.69
CA VAL A 27 17.66 12.67 -6.04
C VAL A 27 17.98 13.48 -4.78
N LEU A 28 17.02 13.61 -3.86
CA LEU A 28 17.24 14.33 -2.59
C LEU A 28 18.34 13.69 -1.75
N ASN A 29 18.31 12.36 -1.62
CA ASN A 29 19.30 11.63 -0.84
C ASN A 29 20.71 11.84 -1.37
N SER A 30 20.91 11.87 -2.67
CA SER A 30 22.20 12.16 -3.30
C SER A 30 22.70 13.57 -2.95
N LEU A 31 21.79 14.56 -2.99
CA LEU A 31 22.11 15.94 -2.63
C LEU A 31 22.44 16.11 -1.13
N TRP A 32 21.75 15.40 -0.26
CA TRP A 32 22.02 15.41 1.19
C TRP A 32 23.39 14.78 1.51
N ILE A 33 23.73 13.64 0.89
CA ILE A 33 25.03 12.99 1.06
C ILE A 33 26.15 13.94 0.61
N GLU A 34 25.99 14.61 -0.54
CA GLU A 34 26.96 15.57 -1.03
C GLU A 34 27.08 16.76 -0.08
N LEU A 35 25.96 17.29 0.44
CA LEU A 35 25.96 18.39 1.40
C LEU A 35 26.67 18.03 2.70
N ASP A 36 26.47 16.81 3.23
CA ASP A 36 27.12 16.33 4.45
C ASP A 36 28.66 16.29 4.30
N GLN A 37 29.14 15.89 3.12
CA GLN A 37 30.60 15.88 2.83
C GLN A 37 31.20 17.28 2.89
N TYR A 38 30.49 18.30 2.41
CA TYR A 38 30.96 19.68 2.48
C TYR A 38 30.82 20.29 3.85
N GLN A 39 29.80 19.93 4.62
CA GLN A 39 29.58 20.49 5.96
C GLN A 39 30.56 19.92 6.99
N ASN A 40 30.94 18.65 6.85
CA ASN A 40 31.90 17.92 7.69
C ASN A 40 31.84 18.32 9.19
N LEU A 41 30.60 18.28 9.73
CA LEU A 41 30.32 18.69 11.11
C LEU A 41 30.92 17.67 12.08
N LYS A 42 31.99 18.06 12.75
CA LYS A 42 32.61 17.24 13.82
C LYS A 42 32.10 17.75 15.16
N MET A 43 31.46 16.87 15.92
CA MET A 43 31.02 17.14 17.28
C MET A 43 32.00 16.51 18.26
N GLU A 44 32.35 17.25 19.32
CA GLU A 44 33.23 16.77 20.38
C GLU A 44 32.48 15.90 21.40
N CYS A 45 31.17 16.13 21.58
CA CYS A 45 30.31 15.42 22.51
C CYS A 45 29.38 14.44 21.76
N SER A 46 29.28 13.19 22.25
CA SER A 46 28.40 12.19 21.69
C SER A 46 26.91 12.54 21.82
N GLN A 47 26.52 13.25 22.89
CA GLN A 47 25.14 13.70 23.08
C GLN A 47 24.74 14.76 22.05
N ASP A 48 25.65 15.72 21.77
CA ASP A 48 25.42 16.76 20.77
C ASP A 48 25.30 16.14 19.37
N THR A 49 26.04 15.08 19.09
CA THR A 49 25.93 14.32 17.84
C THR A 49 24.53 13.73 17.66
N VAL A 50 23.95 13.16 18.72
CA VAL A 50 22.59 12.59 18.66
C VAL A 50 21.54 13.68 18.40
N ILE A 51 21.65 14.82 19.10
CA ILE A 51 20.72 15.96 18.92
C ILE A 51 20.84 16.49 17.48
N LEU A 52 22.06 16.68 16.99
CA LEU A 52 22.30 17.16 15.63
C LEU A 52 21.71 16.22 14.58
N ASN A 53 21.89 14.91 14.72
CA ASN A 53 21.32 13.92 13.80
C ASN A 53 19.80 13.99 13.76
N VAL A 54 19.14 14.18 14.90
CA VAL A 54 17.68 14.37 14.96
C VAL A 54 17.25 15.63 14.22
N VAL A 55 18.00 16.73 14.36
CA VAL A 55 17.68 17.98 13.64
C VAL A 55 17.86 17.81 12.14
N ILE A 56 18.98 17.21 11.71
CA ILE A 56 19.26 16.95 10.29
C ILE A 56 18.18 16.03 9.68
N GLU A 57 17.81 14.96 10.39
CA GLU A 57 16.79 14.04 9.92
C GLU A 57 15.44 14.74 9.75
N ARG A 58 15.06 15.58 10.71
CA ARG A 58 13.83 16.38 10.62
C ARG A 58 13.85 17.33 9.44
N ASP A 59 14.95 18.02 9.19
CA ASP A 59 15.09 18.94 8.08
C ASP A 59 14.98 18.19 6.74
N ARG A 60 15.56 17.00 6.61
CA ARG A 60 15.41 16.13 5.42
C ARG A 60 13.97 15.68 5.20
N ILE A 61 13.25 15.36 6.27
CA ILE A 61 11.82 15.05 6.18
C ILE A 61 11.04 16.24 5.63
N PHE A 62 11.32 17.44 6.11
CA PHE A 62 10.66 18.66 5.62
C PHE A 62 10.99 18.94 4.16
N ASP A 63 12.24 18.81 3.74
CA ASP A 63 12.66 18.94 2.34
C ASP A 63 11.90 17.96 1.44
N PHE A 64 11.86 16.70 1.83
CA PHE A 64 11.16 15.63 1.09
C PHE A 64 9.67 15.93 0.97
N LEU A 65 9.00 16.24 2.07
CA LEU A 65 7.57 16.53 2.08
C LEU A 65 7.22 17.81 1.31
N ALA A 66 8.07 18.82 1.35
CA ALA A 66 7.86 20.12 0.67
C ALA A 66 7.92 20.01 -0.86
N GLY A 67 8.65 19.05 -1.38
CA GLY A 67 8.77 18.85 -2.82
C GLY A 67 7.79 17.83 -3.42
N LEU A 68 7.02 17.13 -2.60
CA LEU A 68 5.96 16.23 -3.08
C LEU A 68 4.84 17.00 -3.78
N ASN A 69 4.22 16.38 -4.77
CA ASN A 69 3.09 16.91 -5.51
C ASN A 69 1.89 17.24 -4.60
N VAL A 70 1.00 18.09 -5.08
CA VAL A 70 -0.17 18.58 -4.31
C VAL A 70 -1.08 17.44 -3.86
N GLU A 71 -1.16 16.38 -4.65
CA GLU A 71 -1.96 15.18 -4.36
C GLU A 71 -1.57 14.47 -3.06
N PHE A 72 -0.32 14.64 -2.60
CA PHE A 72 0.16 14.13 -1.32
C PHE A 72 -0.13 15.07 -0.14
N GLY A 73 -0.95 16.11 -0.34
CA GLY A 73 -1.37 17.04 0.72
C GLY A 73 -1.92 16.34 1.96
N PRO A 74 -2.89 15.40 1.85
CA PRO A 74 -3.46 14.71 3.00
C PRO A 74 -2.42 13.92 3.81
N ILE A 75 -1.52 13.18 3.14
CA ILE A 75 -0.49 12.41 3.84
C ILE A 75 0.56 13.32 4.49
N ARG A 76 0.88 14.45 3.85
CA ARG A 76 1.75 15.48 4.43
C ARG A 76 1.20 15.99 5.76
N VAL A 77 -0.09 16.36 5.80
CA VAL A 77 -0.76 16.81 7.01
C VAL A 77 -0.76 15.70 8.08
N GLN A 78 -1.03 14.46 7.68
CA GLN A 78 -1.02 13.32 8.60
C GLN A 78 0.36 13.09 9.22
N ILE A 79 1.44 13.18 8.45
CA ILE A 79 2.81 12.99 8.93
C ILE A 79 3.21 14.13 9.87
N LEU A 80 2.96 15.38 9.47
CA LEU A 80 3.33 16.57 10.25
C LEU A 80 2.47 16.76 11.50
N GLY A 81 1.25 16.22 11.52
CA GLY A 81 0.33 16.30 12.66
C GLY A 81 0.60 15.25 13.75
N LYS A 82 1.57 14.35 13.57
CA LYS A 82 1.93 13.39 14.63
C LYS A 82 2.67 14.09 15.76
N GLU A 83 2.32 13.77 16.99
CA GLU A 83 2.97 14.29 18.20
C GLU A 83 4.48 13.99 18.20
N LYS A 84 4.85 12.77 17.77
CA LYS A 84 6.24 12.38 17.54
C LYS A 84 6.49 12.31 16.04
N LEU A 85 7.45 13.08 15.55
CA LEU A 85 7.85 13.04 14.16
C LEU A 85 8.38 11.64 13.81
N LEU A 86 7.96 11.12 12.67
CA LEU A 86 8.46 9.86 12.13
C LEU A 86 9.92 10.01 11.71
N THR A 87 10.64 8.90 11.68
CA THR A 87 11.96 8.84 11.04
C THR A 87 11.85 9.03 9.52
N LEU A 88 12.93 9.47 8.89
CA LEU A 88 12.98 9.63 7.42
C LEU A 88 12.61 8.32 6.70
N THR A 89 13.05 7.19 7.25
CA THR A 89 12.74 5.86 6.72
C THR A 89 11.24 5.54 6.81
N GLU A 90 10.61 5.82 7.94
CA GLU A 90 9.16 5.61 8.12
C GLU A 90 8.34 6.50 7.18
N VAL A 91 8.76 7.76 7.01
CA VAL A 91 8.13 8.69 6.06
C VAL A 91 8.27 8.17 4.63
N PHE A 92 9.46 7.70 4.25
CA PHE A 92 9.71 7.16 2.92
C PHE A 92 8.81 5.97 2.58
N TYR A 93 8.54 5.07 3.52
CA TYR A 93 7.63 3.94 3.28
C TYR A 93 6.14 4.32 3.36
N THR A 94 5.80 5.34 4.14
CA THR A 94 4.40 5.78 4.31
C THR A 94 3.85 6.44 3.04
N VAL A 95 4.65 7.27 2.37
CA VAL A 95 4.20 8.04 1.19
C VAL A 95 3.88 7.17 -0.03
N PRO A 96 4.71 6.19 -0.45
CA PRO A 96 4.38 5.28 -1.57
C PRO A 96 3.18 4.38 -1.29
N SER A 97 2.97 3.98 -0.03
CA SER A 97 1.80 3.20 0.37
C SER A 97 0.50 3.97 0.08
N GLU A 98 0.50 5.27 0.30
CA GLU A 98 -0.64 6.14 -0.01
C GLU A 98 -0.82 6.32 -1.53
N GLU A 99 0.25 6.41 -2.30
CA GLU A 99 0.20 6.45 -3.76
C GLU A 99 -0.49 5.19 -4.32
N THR A 100 -0.08 4.02 -3.86
CA THR A 100 -0.67 2.73 -4.25
C THR A 100 -2.15 2.67 -3.86
N ARG A 101 -2.50 3.11 -2.65
CA ARG A 101 -3.89 3.16 -2.17
C ARG A 101 -4.76 4.06 -3.03
N ARG A 102 -4.26 5.22 -3.42
CA ARG A 102 -4.98 6.18 -4.29
C ARG A 102 -5.15 5.64 -5.69
N HIS A 103 -4.11 5.04 -6.27
CA HIS A 103 -4.22 4.38 -7.56
C HIS A 103 -5.28 3.28 -7.55
N ALA A 104 -5.33 2.46 -6.50
CA ALA A 104 -6.35 1.43 -6.35
C ALA A 104 -7.77 2.02 -6.24
N MET A 105 -7.93 3.19 -5.61
CA MET A 105 -9.22 3.88 -5.50
C MET A 105 -9.64 4.61 -6.78
N LEU A 106 -8.68 5.15 -7.54
CA LEU A 106 -8.96 5.87 -8.79
C LEU A 106 -9.15 4.92 -9.97
N SER A 107 -8.62 3.72 -9.90
CA SER A 107 -8.86 2.63 -10.85
C SER A 107 -10.17 1.89 -10.52
N GLU A 108 -11.22 2.60 -10.11
CA GLU A 108 -12.59 2.06 -10.12
C GLU A 108 -13.13 1.93 -11.56
N HIS A 109 -12.47 1.08 -12.32
CA HIS A 109 -13.21 0.06 -13.03
C HIS A 109 -13.58 -0.96 -11.95
N PRO A 110 -14.86 -1.37 -11.84
CA PRO A 110 -15.19 -2.48 -10.97
C PRO A 110 -14.24 -3.60 -11.38
N PRO A 111 -13.50 -4.20 -10.43
CA PRO A 111 -12.71 -5.37 -10.77
C PRO A 111 -13.71 -6.31 -11.42
N ASP A 112 -13.47 -6.62 -12.67
CA ASP A 112 -14.20 -7.67 -13.34
C ASP A 112 -14.17 -8.82 -12.33
N VAL A 113 -15.32 -9.09 -11.69
CA VAL A 113 -15.46 -10.17 -10.70
C VAL A 113 -15.17 -11.55 -11.31
N SER A 114 -14.74 -11.54 -12.55
CA SER A 114 -14.22 -12.68 -13.29
C SER A 114 -12.85 -13.18 -12.83
N ALA A 115 -12.09 -12.45 -12.03
CA ALA A 115 -10.75 -12.89 -11.59
C ALA A 115 -10.76 -13.82 -10.36
N LEU A 116 -11.92 -14.12 -9.79
CA LEU A 116 -12.14 -15.21 -8.83
C LEU A 116 -12.88 -16.40 -9.45
N ALA A 117 -12.84 -16.52 -10.76
CA ALA A 117 -13.04 -17.81 -11.39
C ALA A 117 -11.83 -18.70 -11.06
N VAL A 118 -11.77 -19.18 -9.82
CA VAL A 118 -11.21 -20.49 -9.56
C VAL A 118 -11.82 -21.37 -10.63
N SER A 119 -11.00 -21.89 -11.52
CA SER A 119 -11.39 -22.92 -12.47
C SER A 119 -11.93 -24.09 -11.67
N LYS A 120 -13.21 -24.01 -11.31
CA LYS A 120 -13.98 -25.19 -10.96
C LYS A 120 -14.00 -26.00 -12.23
N GLY A 121 -13.32 -27.15 -12.20
CA GLY A 121 -13.57 -28.20 -13.15
C GLY A 121 -15.08 -28.41 -13.32
N PRO A 122 -15.55 -29.11 -14.36
CA PRO A 122 -16.95 -29.15 -14.72
C PRO A 122 -17.78 -29.52 -13.50
N GLN A 123 -18.39 -28.52 -12.88
CA GLN A 123 -19.40 -28.76 -11.88
C GLN A 123 -20.64 -29.26 -12.62
N PRO A 124 -21.19 -30.39 -12.25
CA PRO A 124 -22.53 -30.77 -12.71
C PRO A 124 -23.47 -29.64 -12.28
N SER A 125 -24.20 -29.10 -13.23
CA SER A 125 -25.25 -28.11 -13.02
C SER A 125 -26.11 -28.54 -11.83
N SER A 126 -25.96 -27.89 -10.68
CA SER A 126 -26.84 -28.07 -9.55
C SER A 126 -28.15 -27.31 -9.85
N SER A 127 -28.91 -27.83 -10.79
CA SER A 127 -30.33 -27.59 -10.81
C SER A 127 -30.84 -28.06 -9.44
N ILE A 128 -31.46 -27.17 -8.71
CA ILE A 128 -32.13 -27.52 -7.45
C ILE A 128 -33.24 -28.49 -7.82
N PHE A 129 -32.93 -29.79 -7.69
CA PHE A 129 -33.92 -30.83 -8.00
C PHE A 129 -34.99 -30.84 -6.89
N TYR A 130 -36.21 -30.55 -7.27
CA TYR A 130 -37.39 -30.74 -6.41
C TYR A 130 -37.96 -32.14 -6.69
N CYS A 131 -38.15 -32.89 -5.61
CA CYS A 131 -38.81 -34.19 -5.72
C CYS A 131 -40.33 -34.00 -5.97
N GLU A 132 -40.79 -34.41 -7.12
CA GLU A 132 -42.23 -34.31 -7.50
C GLU A 132 -43.17 -35.11 -6.57
N HIS A 133 -42.64 -36.06 -5.81
CA HIS A 133 -43.45 -36.88 -4.89
C HIS A 133 -43.63 -36.25 -3.50
N CYS A 134 -42.55 -35.63 -2.93
CA CYS A 134 -42.60 -35.12 -1.57
C CYS A 134 -42.44 -33.58 -1.48
N ASN A 135 -42.31 -32.91 -2.63
CA ASN A 135 -42.13 -31.45 -2.79
C ASN A 135 -40.94 -30.84 -1.97
N LYS A 136 -39.91 -31.65 -1.69
CA LYS A 136 -38.71 -31.18 -1.03
C LYS A 136 -37.56 -31.07 -2.01
N SER A 137 -36.69 -30.06 -1.79
CA SER A 137 -35.43 -29.86 -2.52
C SER A 137 -34.34 -30.89 -2.12
N TRP A 138 -33.27 -30.95 -2.91
CA TRP A 138 -32.07 -31.73 -2.68
C TRP A 138 -32.15 -33.22 -3.04
N HIS A 139 -33.22 -33.73 -3.66
CA HIS A 139 -33.27 -35.08 -4.21
C HIS A 139 -34.31 -35.16 -5.32
N ASN A 140 -34.24 -36.14 -6.17
CA ASN A 140 -35.21 -36.45 -7.21
C ASN A 140 -36.17 -37.59 -6.76
N LYS A 141 -37.16 -37.90 -7.59
CA LYS A 141 -38.14 -38.95 -7.30
C LYS A 141 -37.50 -40.33 -7.09
N GLN A 142 -36.35 -40.61 -7.77
CA GLN A 142 -35.64 -41.87 -7.67
C GLN A 142 -34.92 -42.05 -6.32
N ASN A 143 -34.53 -40.95 -5.67
CA ASN A 143 -33.81 -40.95 -4.40
C ASN A 143 -34.74 -40.49 -3.25
N CYS A 144 -36.04 -40.59 -3.43
CA CYS A 144 -36.99 -40.14 -2.42
C CYS A 144 -37.17 -41.20 -1.33
N PHE A 145 -36.74 -40.92 -0.12
CA PHE A 145 -36.90 -41.81 1.03
C PHE A 145 -38.38 -42.08 1.40
N LYS A 146 -39.28 -41.16 1.07
CA LYS A 146 -40.72 -41.37 1.30
C LYS A 146 -41.36 -42.31 0.31
N LEU A 147 -40.79 -42.42 -0.89
CA LEU A 147 -41.29 -43.26 -1.94
C LEU A 147 -40.71 -44.68 -1.90
N HIS A 148 -39.39 -44.80 -1.64
CA HIS A 148 -38.66 -46.07 -1.77
C HIS A 148 -38.18 -46.66 -0.44
N GLY A 149 -38.37 -45.93 0.67
CA GLY A 149 -37.79 -46.35 1.95
C GLY A 149 -36.29 -46.04 2.06
N LYS A 150 -35.81 -45.82 3.29
CA LYS A 150 -34.44 -45.40 3.55
C LYS A 150 -33.38 -46.45 3.14
N GLU A 151 -33.71 -47.71 3.33
CA GLU A 151 -32.79 -48.82 3.03
C GLU A 151 -32.53 -49.03 1.55
N GLN A 152 -33.56 -48.86 0.69
CA GLN A 152 -33.39 -49.04 -0.76
C GLN A 152 -32.70 -47.90 -1.44
N VAL A 153 -32.72 -46.69 -0.87
CA VAL A 153 -32.03 -45.54 -1.44
C VAL A 153 -30.55 -45.55 -1.07
N LEU A 154 -30.19 -46.05 0.10
CA LEU A 154 -28.79 -46.13 0.56
C LEU A 154 -28.03 -47.30 -0.10
N SER A 155 -28.71 -48.30 -0.61
CA SER A 155 -28.08 -49.44 -1.29
C SER A 155 -27.74 -49.20 -2.78
N ARG A 156 -28.11 -48.03 -3.32
CA ARG A 156 -27.88 -47.62 -4.72
C ARG A 156 -26.79 -46.58 -4.90
N GLY A 157 -26.08 -46.16 -3.78
CA GLY A 157 -25.00 -45.17 -3.80
C GLY A 157 -23.61 -45.81 -3.90
#